data_a746a84c170c5758ef68d46c70aea839
#
_entry.id   a746a84c170c5758ef68d46c70aea839
#
_cell.length_a   1.000
_cell.length_b   1.000
_cell.length_c   1.000
_cell.angle_alpha   90.00
_cell.angle_beta   90.00
_cell.angle_gamma   90.00
#
_symmetry.space_group_name_H-M   'P 1'
#
loop_
_entity.id
_entity.type
_entity.pdbx_description
1 polymer ?
#
loop_
_entity_poly.entity_id
_entity_poly.type
_entity_poly.pdbx_seq_one_letter_code
_entity_poly.pdbx_strand_id
1 'polypeptide(L)'
;MEIKGKVVVVTGAGGNGSGRAMARRFAHDGAAVVVTDINEPGARETARQIESTGGRAAFYPADVRVAEQVRSLLAFAEEAFSPLAVLVNNASAPFHGDAPLDYWFETVETDFLGTMYGVRAAIDAMRRTGGGAIVNISSISALWHGRQHPAPAYDAAKAGVLRLTTTLGWLGEKENIRVNCLAPGWIASEQVRTYWEPLTPEERKQRGAPSRLLALDQVADAVVRLATDESLHGRVLVWWSEDDPHLIPWGDVGYAG
;
A
#
# COMPACT_ATOMS: atom_id res chain seq x y z
N MET A 1 -15.07 -9.60 5.16
CA MET A 1 -15.89 -8.91 4.11
C MET A 1 -15.71 -9.65 2.80
N GLU A 2 -16.79 -10.03 2.12
CA GLU A 2 -16.72 -10.56 0.75
C GLU A 2 -16.37 -9.43 -0.22
N ILE A 3 -15.40 -9.68 -1.12
CA ILE A 3 -14.89 -8.65 -2.02
C ILE A 3 -15.61 -8.59 -3.37
N LYS A 4 -16.29 -9.69 -3.75
CA LYS A 4 -17.01 -9.79 -5.03
C LYS A 4 -18.04 -8.68 -5.17
N GLY A 5 -18.00 -7.95 -6.29
CA GLY A 5 -18.88 -6.82 -6.58
C GLY A 5 -18.58 -5.52 -5.82
N LYS A 6 -17.60 -5.52 -4.91
CA LYS A 6 -17.18 -4.34 -4.15
C LYS A 6 -16.26 -3.42 -4.99
N VAL A 7 -16.22 -2.15 -4.62
CA VAL A 7 -15.32 -1.17 -5.26
C VAL A 7 -14.04 -1.05 -4.45
N VAL A 8 -12.92 -1.19 -5.16
CA VAL A 8 -11.58 -1.09 -4.61
C VAL A 8 -10.79 -0.02 -5.37
N VAL A 9 -10.17 0.89 -4.66
CA VAL A 9 -9.23 1.87 -5.22
C VAL A 9 -7.82 1.48 -4.82
N VAL A 10 -6.89 1.42 -5.80
CA VAL A 10 -5.47 1.13 -5.56
C VAL A 10 -4.62 2.27 -6.10
N THR A 11 -3.87 2.94 -5.23
CA THR A 11 -2.95 4.02 -5.61
C THR A 11 -1.56 3.48 -5.97
N GLY A 12 -0.85 4.17 -6.87
CA GLY A 12 0.48 3.74 -7.30
C GLY A 12 0.46 2.44 -8.09
N ALA A 13 -0.56 2.24 -8.92
CA ALA A 13 -0.77 1.00 -9.67
C ALA A 13 -0.46 1.11 -11.18
N GLY A 14 0.28 2.15 -11.59
CA GLY A 14 0.72 2.34 -12.97
C GLY A 14 2.02 1.63 -13.33
N GLY A 15 2.82 1.22 -12.34
CA GLY A 15 4.07 0.49 -12.56
C GLY A 15 3.90 -1.03 -12.64
N ASN A 16 5.00 -1.75 -12.95
CA ASN A 16 5.07 -3.22 -12.95
C ASN A 16 5.39 -3.77 -11.54
N GLY A 17 4.83 -3.16 -10.50
CA GLY A 17 5.11 -3.48 -9.10
C GLY A 17 3.88 -3.98 -8.34
N SER A 18 3.96 -3.82 -7.00
CA SER A 18 2.95 -4.27 -6.04
C SER A 18 1.55 -3.70 -6.32
N GLY A 19 1.45 -2.41 -6.69
CA GLY A 19 0.15 -1.78 -6.94
C GLY A 19 -0.63 -2.46 -8.07
N ARG A 20 0.05 -2.77 -9.21
CA ARG A 20 -0.56 -3.52 -10.31
C ARG A 20 -0.96 -4.92 -9.88
N ALA A 21 -0.09 -5.62 -9.13
CA ALA A 21 -0.39 -6.97 -8.66
C ALA A 21 -1.60 -6.98 -7.72
N MET A 22 -1.69 -6.02 -6.80
CA MET A 22 -2.84 -5.85 -5.90
C MET A 22 -4.12 -5.55 -6.69
N ALA A 23 -4.09 -4.62 -7.64
CA ALA A 23 -5.24 -4.27 -8.48
C ALA A 23 -5.77 -5.49 -9.24
N ARG A 24 -4.88 -6.25 -9.88
CA ARG A 24 -5.24 -7.49 -10.60
C ARG A 24 -5.80 -8.56 -9.65
N ARG A 25 -5.23 -8.70 -8.45
CA ARG A 25 -5.69 -9.69 -7.48
C ARG A 25 -7.11 -9.37 -6.98
N PHE A 26 -7.40 -8.12 -6.62
CA PHE A 26 -8.76 -7.72 -6.24
C PHE A 26 -9.76 -7.94 -7.38
N ALA A 27 -9.37 -7.62 -8.62
CA ALA A 27 -10.23 -7.86 -9.79
C ALA A 27 -10.47 -9.34 -10.04
N HIS A 28 -9.46 -10.19 -9.88
CA HIS A 28 -9.58 -11.66 -9.95
C HIS A 28 -10.60 -12.20 -8.92
N ASP A 29 -10.64 -11.63 -7.73
CA ASP A 29 -11.59 -11.98 -6.68
C ASP A 29 -12.98 -11.34 -6.91
N GLY A 30 -13.19 -10.69 -8.04
CA GLY A 30 -14.48 -10.16 -8.51
C GLY A 30 -14.79 -8.73 -8.08
N ALA A 31 -13.83 -7.98 -7.57
CA ALA A 31 -14.01 -6.54 -7.31
C ALA A 31 -14.10 -5.73 -8.61
N ALA A 32 -14.72 -4.54 -8.53
CA ALA A 32 -14.54 -3.48 -9.50
C ALA A 32 -13.40 -2.58 -9.01
N VAL A 33 -12.34 -2.44 -9.80
CA VAL A 33 -11.10 -1.80 -9.36
C VAL A 33 -10.89 -0.48 -10.06
N VAL A 34 -10.68 0.60 -9.31
CA VAL A 34 -10.17 1.86 -9.86
C VAL A 34 -8.69 1.95 -9.61
N VAL A 35 -7.95 2.06 -10.70
CA VAL A 35 -6.49 2.17 -10.72
C VAL A 35 -6.11 3.63 -10.81
N THR A 36 -5.18 4.09 -9.97
CA THR A 36 -4.65 5.45 -10.06
C THR A 36 -3.14 5.49 -9.95
N ASP A 37 -2.55 6.41 -10.69
CA ASP A 37 -1.12 6.72 -10.68
C ASP A 37 -0.89 8.08 -11.35
N ILE A 38 0.23 8.75 -11.07
CA ILE A 38 0.71 9.89 -11.86
C ILE A 38 1.19 9.45 -13.25
N ASN A 39 1.64 8.20 -13.39
CA ASN A 39 1.92 7.54 -14.65
C ASN A 39 0.60 7.08 -15.29
N GLU A 40 -0.11 8.01 -15.93
CA GLU A 40 -1.40 7.74 -16.57
C GLU A 40 -1.33 6.59 -17.60
N PRO A 41 -0.34 6.52 -18.52
CA PRO A 41 -0.24 5.39 -19.45
C PRO A 41 -0.14 4.04 -18.75
N GLY A 42 0.62 3.96 -17.66
CA GLY A 42 0.78 2.75 -16.87
C GLY A 42 -0.50 2.35 -16.12
N ALA A 43 -1.23 3.32 -15.55
CA ALA A 43 -2.51 3.08 -14.89
C ALA A 43 -3.57 2.58 -15.88
N ARG A 44 -3.64 3.21 -17.06
CA ARG A 44 -4.50 2.78 -18.16
C ARG A 44 -4.20 1.34 -18.61
N GLU A 45 -2.92 1.00 -18.73
CA GLU A 45 -2.49 -0.36 -19.08
C GLU A 45 -2.88 -1.37 -18.01
N THR A 46 -2.77 -1.02 -16.73
CA THR A 46 -3.21 -1.90 -15.63
C THR A 46 -4.72 -2.17 -15.70
N ALA A 47 -5.54 -1.14 -15.94
CA ALA A 47 -6.98 -1.30 -16.11
C ALA A 47 -7.30 -2.19 -17.33
N ARG A 48 -6.65 -1.94 -18.47
CA ARG A 48 -6.79 -2.76 -19.69
C ARG A 48 -6.44 -4.23 -19.46
N GLN A 49 -5.38 -4.52 -18.71
CA GLN A 49 -5.00 -5.91 -18.36
C GLN A 49 -6.09 -6.59 -17.53
N ILE A 50 -6.68 -5.89 -16.58
CA ILE A 50 -7.79 -6.43 -15.78
C ILE A 50 -9.00 -6.73 -16.69
N GLU A 51 -9.38 -5.80 -17.53
CA GLU A 51 -10.52 -5.97 -18.45
C GLU A 51 -10.29 -7.11 -19.45
N SER A 52 -9.06 -7.27 -19.95
CA SER A 52 -8.71 -8.35 -20.89
C SER A 52 -8.86 -9.75 -20.30
N THR A 53 -8.90 -9.88 -18.99
CA THR A 53 -9.16 -11.13 -18.27
C THR A 53 -10.60 -11.27 -17.76
N GLY A 54 -11.50 -10.37 -18.20
CA GLY A 54 -12.91 -10.37 -17.81
C GLY A 54 -13.20 -9.68 -16.48
N GLY A 55 -12.22 -9.04 -15.86
CA GLY A 55 -12.39 -8.23 -14.65
C GLY A 55 -13.03 -6.87 -14.97
N ARG A 56 -13.49 -6.18 -13.93
CA ARG A 56 -14.05 -4.82 -14.02
C ARG A 56 -13.02 -3.81 -13.52
N ALA A 57 -12.59 -2.89 -14.37
CA ALA A 57 -11.67 -1.85 -13.99
C ALA A 57 -11.99 -0.51 -14.64
N ALA A 58 -11.54 0.56 -14.01
CA ALA A 58 -11.41 1.89 -14.58
C ALA A 58 -10.08 2.49 -14.11
N PHE A 59 -9.61 3.52 -14.80
CA PHE A 59 -8.47 4.28 -14.30
C PHE A 59 -8.88 5.75 -14.13
N TYR A 60 -8.23 6.41 -13.17
CA TYR A 60 -8.36 7.84 -12.94
C TYR A 60 -6.96 8.38 -12.57
N PRO A 61 -6.39 9.32 -13.35
CA PRO A 61 -5.08 9.87 -13.04
C PRO A 61 -5.18 10.79 -11.82
N ALA A 62 -4.36 10.55 -10.80
CA ALA A 62 -4.30 11.42 -9.64
C ALA A 62 -2.91 11.43 -9.03
N ASP A 63 -2.47 12.62 -8.63
CA ASP A 63 -1.33 12.81 -7.75
C ASP A 63 -1.81 12.76 -6.29
N VAL A 64 -1.36 11.77 -5.54
CA VAL A 64 -1.74 11.58 -4.14
C VAL A 64 -1.31 12.74 -3.23
N ARG A 65 -0.32 13.54 -3.66
CA ARG A 65 0.14 14.74 -2.96
C ARG A 65 -0.89 15.88 -2.99
N VAL A 66 -1.89 15.78 -3.86
CA VAL A 66 -2.92 16.80 -4.05
C VAL A 66 -4.25 16.32 -3.47
N ALA A 67 -4.59 16.78 -2.28
CA ALA A 67 -5.80 16.33 -1.55
C ALA A 67 -7.09 16.41 -2.36
N GLU A 68 -7.24 17.42 -3.25
CA GLU A 68 -8.42 17.55 -4.12
C GLU A 68 -8.47 16.44 -5.16
N GLN A 69 -7.35 16.08 -5.77
CA GLN A 69 -7.29 14.98 -6.73
C GLN A 69 -7.63 13.63 -6.07
N VAL A 70 -7.22 13.43 -4.82
CA VAL A 70 -7.59 12.24 -4.04
C VAL A 70 -9.10 12.20 -3.78
N ARG A 71 -9.72 13.33 -3.42
CA ARG A 71 -11.20 13.40 -3.28
C ARG A 71 -11.91 13.11 -4.59
N SER A 72 -11.45 13.69 -5.69
CA SER A 72 -12.01 13.48 -7.02
C SER A 72 -11.87 12.02 -7.49
N LEU A 73 -10.74 11.37 -7.20
CA LEU A 73 -10.52 9.95 -7.44
C LEU A 73 -11.58 9.09 -6.75
N LEU A 74 -11.84 9.32 -5.45
CA LEU A 74 -12.82 8.51 -4.72
C LEU A 74 -14.25 8.79 -5.20
N ALA A 75 -14.57 10.04 -5.49
CA ALA A 75 -15.87 10.39 -6.08
C ALA A 75 -16.08 9.71 -7.45
N PHE A 76 -15.06 9.73 -8.31
CA PHE A 76 -15.08 9.01 -9.58
C PHE A 76 -15.31 7.50 -9.38
N ALA A 77 -14.66 6.89 -8.40
CA ALA A 77 -14.80 5.46 -8.12
C ALA A 77 -16.26 5.12 -7.71
N GLU A 78 -16.88 5.96 -6.87
CA GLU A 78 -18.27 5.82 -6.45
C GLU A 78 -19.25 6.03 -7.62
N GLU A 79 -18.97 6.99 -8.50
CA GLU A 79 -19.81 7.27 -9.70
C GLU A 79 -19.70 6.14 -10.74
N ALA A 80 -18.48 5.67 -11.00
CA ALA A 80 -18.21 4.65 -12.03
C ALA A 80 -18.82 3.28 -11.68
N PHE A 81 -18.88 2.93 -10.41
CA PHE A 81 -19.27 1.58 -10.00
C PHE A 81 -20.32 1.55 -8.87
N SER A 82 -19.95 1.92 -7.65
CA SER A 82 -20.80 1.90 -6.45
C SER A 82 -19.99 2.45 -5.25
N PRO A 83 -20.57 2.52 -4.04
CA PRO A 83 -19.88 2.99 -2.87
C PRO A 83 -18.51 2.32 -2.65
N LEU A 84 -17.52 3.14 -2.25
CA LEU A 84 -16.17 2.68 -1.93
C LEU A 84 -16.19 1.65 -0.79
N ALA A 85 -15.64 0.49 -1.02
CA ALA A 85 -15.49 -0.56 -0.01
C ALA A 85 -14.05 -0.71 0.48
N VAL A 86 -13.04 -0.53 -0.39
CA VAL A 86 -11.63 -0.67 -0.02
C VAL A 86 -10.79 0.43 -0.66
N LEU A 87 -9.90 1.04 0.14
CA LEU A 87 -8.80 1.86 -0.36
C LEU A 87 -7.47 1.18 -0.02
N VAL A 88 -6.59 1.05 -1.01
CA VAL A 88 -5.20 0.63 -0.81
C VAL A 88 -4.28 1.81 -1.10
N ASN A 89 -3.68 2.39 -0.05
CA ASN A 89 -2.66 3.42 -0.15
C ASN A 89 -1.29 2.75 -0.39
N ASN A 90 -0.92 2.61 -1.67
CA ASN A 90 0.31 1.95 -2.10
C ASN A 90 1.27 2.92 -2.83
N ALA A 91 0.82 4.07 -3.30
CA ALA A 91 1.68 5.04 -3.95
C ALA A 91 2.89 5.40 -3.07
N SER A 92 4.06 5.47 -3.68
CA SER A 92 5.32 5.81 -3.02
C SER A 92 6.19 6.60 -3.98
N ALA A 93 6.96 7.55 -3.47
CA ALA A 93 7.94 8.29 -4.25
C ALA A 93 9.02 7.35 -4.79
N PRO A 94 9.69 7.71 -5.89
CA PRO A 94 10.86 6.98 -6.37
C PRO A 94 11.95 6.92 -5.27
N PHE A 95 12.64 5.79 -5.19
CA PHE A 95 13.76 5.65 -4.26
C PHE A 95 15.02 6.29 -4.85
N HIS A 96 15.54 7.32 -4.19
CA HIS A 96 16.72 8.09 -4.60
C HIS A 96 17.90 7.81 -3.66
N GLY A 97 18.46 6.60 -3.72
CA GLY A 97 19.53 6.16 -2.83
C GLY A 97 20.80 7.01 -2.85
N ASP A 98 21.09 7.66 -3.98
CA ASP A 98 22.32 8.43 -4.18
C ASP A 98 22.18 9.94 -3.86
N ALA A 99 20.95 10.43 -3.67
CA ALA A 99 20.68 11.84 -3.34
C ALA A 99 19.60 11.97 -2.25
N PRO A 100 19.78 11.38 -1.09
CA PRO A 100 18.69 11.21 -0.11
C PRO A 100 18.22 12.52 0.53
N LEU A 101 19.03 13.59 0.52
CA LEU A 101 18.67 14.85 1.16
C LEU A 101 17.81 15.75 0.27
N ASP A 102 17.94 15.64 -1.05
CA ASP A 102 17.26 16.52 -2.00
C ASP A 102 15.77 16.16 -2.17
N TYR A 103 15.40 14.90 -1.88
CA TYR A 103 14.05 14.36 -2.11
C TYR A 103 13.23 14.13 -0.83
N TRP A 104 13.67 14.67 0.31
CA TRP A 104 12.98 14.45 1.59
C TRP A 104 11.52 14.88 1.57
N PHE A 105 11.27 16.08 1.07
CA PHE A 105 9.91 16.63 1.07
C PHE A 105 9.01 15.87 0.09
N GLU A 106 9.49 15.57 -1.12
CA GLU A 106 8.74 14.79 -2.10
C GLU A 106 8.38 13.40 -1.52
N THR A 107 9.34 12.75 -0.86
CA THR A 107 9.10 11.45 -0.21
C THR A 107 8.04 11.56 0.88
N VAL A 108 8.13 12.55 1.77
CA VAL A 108 7.14 12.74 2.85
C VAL A 108 5.78 13.14 2.28
N GLU A 109 5.74 13.99 1.29
CA GLU A 109 4.50 14.42 0.61
C GLU A 109 3.79 13.23 -0.04
N THR A 110 4.53 12.35 -0.72
CA THR A 110 3.95 11.19 -1.41
C THR A 110 3.58 10.09 -0.42
N ASP A 111 4.55 9.63 0.37
CA ASP A 111 4.43 8.40 1.15
C ASP A 111 3.60 8.60 2.42
N PHE A 112 3.67 9.77 3.05
CA PHE A 112 2.95 10.05 4.29
C PHE A 112 1.74 10.97 4.10
N LEU A 113 1.91 12.18 3.56
CA LEU A 113 0.78 13.10 3.37
C LEU A 113 -0.22 12.55 2.35
N GLY A 114 0.25 11.95 1.25
CA GLY A 114 -0.61 11.28 0.27
C GLY A 114 -1.43 10.15 0.91
N THR A 115 -0.80 9.33 1.76
CA THR A 115 -1.51 8.31 2.55
C THR A 115 -2.53 8.95 3.49
N MET A 116 -2.20 10.05 4.19
CA MET A 116 -3.15 10.76 5.07
C MET A 116 -4.35 11.32 4.30
N TYR A 117 -4.13 11.89 3.11
CA TYR A 117 -5.23 12.39 2.26
C TYR A 117 -6.15 11.24 1.82
N GLY A 118 -5.56 10.11 1.41
CA GLY A 118 -6.32 8.89 1.07
C GLY A 118 -7.16 8.40 2.25
N VAL A 119 -6.53 8.20 3.41
CA VAL A 119 -7.21 7.77 4.64
C VAL A 119 -8.35 8.73 5.00
N ARG A 120 -8.09 10.05 4.99
CA ARG A 120 -9.10 11.04 5.37
C ARG A 120 -10.30 11.03 4.42
N ALA A 121 -10.06 11.00 3.12
CA ALA A 121 -11.10 10.98 2.12
C ALA A 121 -11.92 9.67 2.15
N ALA A 122 -11.24 8.53 2.35
CA ALA A 122 -11.92 7.23 2.45
C ALA A 122 -12.78 7.13 3.72
N ILE A 123 -12.34 7.64 4.87
CA ILE A 123 -13.17 7.70 6.08
C ILE A 123 -14.46 8.46 5.81
N ASP A 124 -14.38 9.62 5.15
CA ASP A 124 -15.57 10.43 4.82
C ASP A 124 -16.52 9.69 3.87
N ALA A 125 -15.99 8.98 2.87
CA ALA A 125 -16.76 8.16 1.95
C ALA A 125 -17.43 6.98 2.68
N MET A 126 -16.67 6.22 3.45
CA MET A 126 -17.13 5.01 4.16
C MET A 126 -18.13 5.31 5.26
N ARG A 127 -18.05 6.47 5.93
CA ARG A 127 -19.07 6.93 6.89
C ARG A 127 -20.45 7.06 6.25
N ARG A 128 -20.52 7.50 5.00
CA ARG A 128 -21.80 7.64 4.28
C ARG A 128 -22.44 6.30 3.91
N THR A 129 -21.64 5.23 3.87
CA THR A 129 -22.06 3.92 3.34
C THR A 129 -22.06 2.80 4.39
N GLY A 130 -21.70 3.12 5.64
CA GLY A 130 -21.76 2.18 6.78
C GLY A 130 -20.51 1.35 6.99
N GLY A 131 -19.38 1.75 6.42
CA GLY A 131 -18.08 1.14 6.72
C GLY A 131 -17.25 0.77 5.48
N GLY A 132 -16.09 0.14 5.72
CA GLY A 132 -15.16 -0.26 4.69
C GLY A 132 -13.80 -0.67 5.24
N ALA A 133 -12.81 -0.81 4.37
CA ALA A 133 -11.45 -1.15 4.76
C ALA A 133 -10.40 -0.27 4.07
N ILE A 134 -9.41 0.16 4.82
CA ILE A 134 -8.26 0.91 4.33
C ILE A 134 -7.01 0.07 4.62
N VAL A 135 -6.21 -0.19 3.59
CA VAL A 135 -4.93 -0.87 3.74
C VAL A 135 -3.82 0.09 3.33
N ASN A 136 -2.96 0.42 4.28
CA ASN A 136 -1.79 1.26 4.05
C ASN A 136 -0.56 0.38 3.83
N ILE A 137 0.32 0.80 2.90
CA ILE A 137 1.60 0.11 2.66
C ILE A 137 2.72 0.91 3.32
N SER A 138 3.29 0.33 4.38
CA SER A 138 4.50 0.81 5.05
C SER A 138 5.73 0.03 4.56
N SER A 139 6.70 -0.20 5.42
CA SER A 139 7.93 -0.95 5.17
C SER A 139 8.50 -1.46 6.48
N ILE A 140 9.24 -2.56 6.44
CA ILE A 140 10.04 -3.01 7.59
C ILE A 140 11.10 -2.00 7.99
N SER A 141 11.54 -1.11 7.08
CA SER A 141 12.50 -0.05 7.38
C SER A 141 12.00 0.91 8.47
N ALA A 142 10.68 1.08 8.58
CA ALA A 142 10.04 1.83 9.66
C ALA A 142 10.25 1.24 11.06
N LEU A 143 10.65 -0.03 11.14
CA LEU A 143 10.85 -0.79 12.38
C LEU A 143 12.34 -0.92 12.76
N TRP A 144 13.25 -0.55 11.88
CA TRP A 144 14.69 -0.70 12.08
C TRP A 144 15.29 0.46 12.84
N HIS A 145 15.22 0.41 14.16
CA HIS A 145 15.93 1.38 15.01
C HIS A 145 17.43 1.06 15.12
N GLY A 146 18.25 2.10 15.02
CA GLY A 146 19.71 1.98 15.21
C GLY A 146 20.48 1.51 13.97
N ARG A 147 19.85 1.21 12.85
CA ARG A 147 20.55 0.98 11.57
C ARG A 147 20.59 2.26 10.75
N GLN A 148 21.75 2.52 10.16
CA GLN A 148 21.85 3.56 9.14
C GLN A 148 21.16 3.07 7.86
N HIS A 149 20.26 3.87 7.33
CA HIS A 149 19.60 3.62 6.07
C HIS A 149 19.76 4.84 5.16
N PRO A 150 19.99 4.66 3.86
CA PRO A 150 20.28 5.78 2.96
C PRO A 150 19.08 6.68 2.67
N ALA A 151 17.90 6.35 3.13
CA ALA A 151 16.67 7.10 2.85
C ALA A 151 15.90 7.49 4.13
N PRO A 152 16.44 8.44 4.95
CA PRO A 152 15.85 8.78 6.24
C PRO A 152 14.42 9.36 6.14
N ALA A 153 14.10 10.09 5.07
CA ALA A 153 12.74 10.60 4.84
C ALA A 153 11.73 9.47 4.56
N TYR A 154 12.17 8.43 3.84
CA TYR A 154 11.35 7.24 3.59
C TYR A 154 11.05 6.51 4.90
N ASP A 155 12.07 6.25 5.72
CA ASP A 155 11.89 5.58 7.01
C ASP A 155 10.96 6.35 7.94
N ALA A 156 11.15 7.68 8.02
CA ALA A 156 10.28 8.54 8.81
C ALA A 156 8.83 8.54 8.29
N ALA A 157 8.63 8.64 6.96
CA ALA A 157 7.32 8.59 6.35
C ALA A 157 6.62 7.24 6.61
N LYS A 158 7.33 6.12 6.41
CA LYS A 158 6.78 4.77 6.64
C LYS A 158 6.51 4.49 8.12
N ALA A 159 7.31 5.02 9.05
CA ALA A 159 7.01 4.99 10.48
C ALA A 159 5.75 5.82 10.81
N GLY A 160 5.58 6.98 10.19
CA GLY A 160 4.36 7.77 10.26
C GLY A 160 3.11 7.00 9.81
N VAL A 161 3.21 6.26 8.70
CA VAL A 161 2.12 5.41 8.17
C VAL A 161 1.74 4.30 9.15
N LEU A 162 2.72 3.64 9.78
CA LEU A 162 2.46 2.65 10.83
C LEU A 162 1.68 3.27 11.98
N ARG A 163 2.17 4.40 12.49
CA ARG A 163 1.55 5.05 13.64
C ARG A 163 0.17 5.59 13.32
N LEU A 164 -0.03 6.20 12.15
CA LEU A 164 -1.35 6.61 11.66
C LEU A 164 -2.34 5.44 11.68
N THR A 165 -1.93 4.30 11.14
CA THR A 165 -2.79 3.09 11.09
C THR A 165 -3.21 2.64 12.49
N THR A 166 -2.25 2.47 13.41
CA THR A 166 -2.54 1.94 14.74
C THR A 166 -3.40 2.90 15.58
N THR A 167 -3.22 4.21 15.42
CA THR A 167 -4.04 5.22 16.12
C THR A 167 -5.47 5.30 15.61
N LEU A 168 -5.77 4.81 14.42
CA LEU A 168 -7.10 4.78 13.83
C LEU A 168 -7.85 3.45 14.07
N GLY A 169 -7.27 2.51 14.81
CA GLY A 169 -7.88 1.21 15.09
C GLY A 169 -9.27 1.28 15.71
N TRP A 170 -9.55 2.32 16.51
CA TRP A 170 -10.86 2.55 17.12
C TRP A 170 -12.02 2.72 16.11
N LEU A 171 -11.72 3.11 14.85
CA LEU A 171 -12.72 3.24 13.79
C LEU A 171 -13.38 1.90 13.44
N GLY A 172 -12.63 0.78 13.58
CA GLY A 172 -13.18 -0.55 13.34
C GLY A 172 -14.35 -0.88 14.25
N GLU A 173 -14.19 -0.63 15.54
CA GLU A 173 -15.22 -0.90 16.54
C GLU A 173 -16.38 0.08 16.51
N LYS A 174 -16.09 1.36 16.30
CA LYS A 174 -17.09 2.43 16.43
C LYS A 174 -17.83 2.76 15.13
N GLU A 175 -17.18 2.60 14.00
CA GLU A 175 -17.71 3.09 12.72
C GLU A 175 -17.66 2.02 11.60
N ASN A 176 -17.27 0.78 11.93
CA ASN A 176 -17.09 -0.30 10.95
C ASN A 176 -16.12 0.07 9.82
N ILE A 177 -15.13 0.94 10.10
CA ILE A 177 -14.07 1.34 9.17
C ILE A 177 -12.76 0.76 9.67
N ARG A 178 -12.25 -0.27 9.00
CA ARG A 178 -11.05 -0.96 9.39
C ARG A 178 -9.84 -0.35 8.70
N VAL A 179 -8.85 0.06 9.47
CA VAL A 179 -7.59 0.61 8.95
C VAL A 179 -6.47 -0.34 9.35
N ASN A 180 -5.81 -0.96 8.37
CA ASN A 180 -4.73 -1.91 8.60
C ASN A 180 -3.50 -1.54 7.76
N CYS A 181 -2.36 -2.12 8.08
CA CYS A 181 -1.09 -1.83 7.40
C CYS A 181 -0.34 -3.12 7.08
N LEU A 182 0.26 -3.17 5.89
CA LEU A 182 1.32 -4.11 5.56
C LEU A 182 2.67 -3.39 5.67
N ALA A 183 3.61 -3.96 6.42
CA ALA A 183 5.01 -3.54 6.49
C ALA A 183 5.89 -4.63 5.85
N PRO A 184 6.05 -4.62 4.52
CA PRO A 184 6.79 -5.65 3.82
C PRO A 184 8.28 -5.38 3.81
N GLY A 185 9.06 -6.44 3.67
CA GLY A 185 10.46 -6.40 3.27
C GLY A 185 10.62 -6.11 1.78
N TRP A 186 11.65 -6.66 1.17
CA TRP A 186 11.97 -6.40 -0.23
C TRP A 186 11.02 -7.15 -1.16
N ILE A 187 10.21 -6.39 -1.90
CA ILE A 187 9.25 -6.92 -2.86
C ILE A 187 9.93 -7.07 -4.23
N ALA A 188 9.65 -8.16 -4.92
CA ALA A 188 10.20 -8.50 -6.24
C ALA A 188 9.65 -7.61 -7.37
N SER A 189 9.64 -6.28 -7.21
CA SER A 189 9.38 -5.34 -8.30
C SER A 189 10.53 -5.34 -9.29
N GLU A 190 10.29 -4.85 -10.51
CA GLU A 190 11.31 -4.76 -11.56
C GLU A 190 12.55 -3.99 -11.09
N GLN A 191 12.36 -2.85 -10.45
CA GLN A 191 13.46 -2.04 -9.91
C GLN A 191 14.28 -2.79 -8.85
N VAL A 192 13.60 -3.48 -7.92
CA VAL A 192 14.28 -4.25 -6.87
C VAL A 192 15.04 -5.43 -7.47
N ARG A 193 14.44 -6.15 -8.43
CA ARG A 193 15.10 -7.26 -9.12
C ARG A 193 16.37 -6.81 -9.86
N THR A 194 16.29 -5.70 -10.59
CA THR A 194 17.44 -5.14 -11.32
C THR A 194 18.63 -4.87 -10.40
N TYR A 195 18.38 -4.44 -9.16
CA TYR A 195 19.42 -4.25 -8.16
C TYR A 195 19.88 -5.57 -7.52
N TRP A 196 18.92 -6.46 -7.18
CA TRP A 196 19.15 -7.62 -6.33
C TRP A 196 19.70 -8.85 -7.07
N GLU A 197 19.22 -9.11 -8.31
CA GLU A 197 19.59 -10.31 -9.08
C GLU A 197 21.10 -10.40 -9.42
N PRO A 198 21.79 -9.29 -9.75
CA PRO A 198 23.23 -9.34 -10.03
C PRO A 198 24.09 -9.62 -8.80
N LEU A 199 23.56 -9.46 -7.57
CA LEU A 199 24.37 -9.61 -6.35
C LEU A 199 24.58 -11.08 -6.00
N THR A 200 25.82 -11.43 -5.66
CA THR A 200 26.15 -12.73 -5.04
C THR A 200 25.55 -12.84 -3.62
N PRO A 201 25.40 -14.05 -3.06
CA PRO A 201 24.93 -14.21 -1.67
C PRO A 201 25.76 -13.43 -0.66
N GLU A 202 27.10 -13.38 -0.85
CA GLU A 202 28.05 -12.65 0.00
C GLU A 202 27.81 -11.14 -0.09
N GLU A 203 27.64 -10.60 -1.30
CA GLU A 203 27.32 -9.19 -1.52
C GLU A 203 25.96 -8.80 -0.94
N ARG A 204 24.94 -9.65 -1.06
CA ARG A 204 23.63 -9.42 -0.42
C ARG A 204 23.81 -9.29 1.09
N LYS A 205 24.51 -10.21 1.71
CA LYS A 205 24.80 -10.17 3.16
C LYS A 205 25.54 -8.90 3.58
N GLN A 206 26.57 -8.51 2.84
CA GLN A 206 27.35 -7.29 3.12
C GLN A 206 26.48 -6.02 3.00
N ARG A 207 25.55 -5.98 2.05
CA ARG A 207 24.63 -4.85 1.82
C ARG A 207 23.35 -4.91 2.67
N GLY A 208 23.18 -5.94 3.49
CA GLY A 208 21.96 -6.15 4.28
C GLY A 208 20.71 -6.44 3.41
N ALA A 209 20.93 -6.88 2.17
CA ALA A 209 19.85 -7.33 1.32
C ALA A 209 19.43 -8.77 1.71
N PRO A 210 18.13 -9.11 1.60
CA PRO A 210 17.64 -10.43 1.97
C PRO A 210 18.11 -11.50 0.99
N SER A 211 18.08 -12.77 1.43
CA SER A 211 18.41 -13.93 0.58
C SER A 211 17.33 -14.21 -0.46
N ARG A 212 16.09 -13.79 -0.20
CA ARG A 212 14.92 -13.90 -1.11
C ARG A 212 14.10 -12.63 -1.12
N LEU A 213 13.39 -12.41 -2.22
CA LEU A 213 12.42 -11.33 -2.37
C LEU A 213 10.99 -11.86 -2.12
N LEU A 214 10.11 -11.00 -1.62
CA LEU A 214 8.68 -11.29 -1.53
C LEU A 214 8.07 -11.24 -2.94
N ALA A 215 7.39 -12.30 -3.34
CA ALA A 215 6.70 -12.32 -4.63
C ALA A 215 5.52 -11.34 -4.66
N LEU A 216 5.28 -10.72 -5.81
CA LEU A 216 4.22 -9.72 -5.98
C LEU A 216 2.83 -10.29 -5.63
N ASP A 217 2.57 -11.54 -6.02
CA ASP A 217 1.27 -12.19 -5.75
C ASP A 217 1.08 -12.47 -4.25
N GLN A 218 2.13 -12.88 -3.55
CA GLN A 218 2.08 -13.08 -2.10
C GLN A 218 1.78 -11.78 -1.35
N VAL A 219 2.38 -10.67 -1.79
CA VAL A 219 2.11 -9.32 -1.24
C VAL A 219 0.66 -8.92 -1.52
N ALA A 220 0.15 -9.19 -2.72
CA ALA A 220 -1.25 -8.92 -3.06
C ALA A 220 -2.21 -9.74 -2.21
N ASP A 221 -1.91 -11.04 -1.97
CA ASP A 221 -2.69 -11.91 -1.08
C ASP A 221 -2.76 -11.38 0.36
N ALA A 222 -1.63 -10.92 0.88
CA ALA A 222 -1.58 -10.32 2.22
C ALA A 222 -2.44 -9.05 2.32
N VAL A 223 -2.45 -8.21 1.29
CA VAL A 223 -3.28 -6.99 1.24
C VAL A 223 -4.76 -7.34 1.15
N VAL A 224 -5.14 -8.31 0.32
CA VAL A 224 -6.53 -8.79 0.27
C VAL A 224 -6.97 -9.32 1.63
N ARG A 225 -6.15 -10.12 2.32
CA ARG A 225 -6.44 -10.58 3.68
C ARG A 225 -6.66 -9.42 4.65
N LEU A 226 -5.78 -8.41 4.67
CA LEU A 226 -5.92 -7.22 5.52
C LEU A 226 -7.19 -6.42 5.23
N ALA A 227 -7.65 -6.42 3.97
CA ALA A 227 -8.88 -5.76 3.57
C ALA A 227 -10.14 -6.56 3.92
N THR A 228 -10.08 -7.90 3.89
CA THR A 228 -11.27 -8.77 3.99
C THR A 228 -11.49 -9.38 5.37
N ASP A 229 -10.44 -9.58 6.16
CA ASP A 229 -10.54 -10.13 7.51
C ASP A 229 -11.17 -9.08 8.46
N GLU A 230 -12.42 -9.35 8.85
CA GLU A 230 -13.22 -8.43 9.66
C GLU A 230 -12.74 -8.30 11.12
N SER A 231 -11.91 -9.21 11.57
CA SER A 231 -11.31 -9.16 12.91
C SER A 231 -10.12 -8.19 13.02
N LEU A 232 -9.61 -7.72 11.88
CA LEU A 232 -8.42 -6.88 11.83
C LEU A 232 -8.80 -5.39 11.72
N HIS A 233 -8.43 -4.61 12.71
CA HIS A 233 -8.51 -3.14 12.72
C HIS A 233 -7.38 -2.54 13.57
N GLY A 234 -6.71 -1.53 13.05
CA GLY A 234 -5.52 -0.94 13.66
C GLY A 234 -4.30 -1.87 13.65
N ARG A 235 -4.31 -2.91 12.80
CA ARG A 235 -3.28 -3.95 12.82
C ARG A 235 -2.18 -3.69 11.78
N VAL A 236 -0.98 -4.10 12.17
CA VAL A 236 0.21 -4.09 11.30
C VAL A 236 0.65 -5.52 11.07
N LEU A 237 0.65 -5.95 9.81
CA LEU A 237 1.23 -7.19 9.36
C LEU A 237 2.67 -6.92 8.91
N VAL A 238 3.63 -7.43 9.67
CA VAL A 238 5.06 -7.34 9.35
C VAL A 238 5.46 -8.57 8.55
N TRP A 239 6.22 -8.35 7.50
CA TRP A 239 6.73 -9.44 6.68
C TRP A 239 8.19 -9.21 6.31
N TRP A 240 9.08 -9.70 7.15
CA TRP A 240 10.49 -9.83 6.81
C TRP A 240 10.65 -10.80 5.65
N SER A 241 11.49 -10.47 4.68
CA SER A 241 11.58 -11.25 3.43
C SER A 241 11.90 -12.74 3.64
N GLU A 242 12.49 -13.10 4.77
CA GLU A 242 12.94 -14.47 5.08
C GLU A 242 12.01 -15.22 6.02
N ASP A 243 11.13 -14.52 6.72
CA ASP A 243 10.23 -15.06 7.73
C ASP A 243 8.78 -15.17 7.23
N ASP A 244 7.95 -15.84 7.99
CA ASP A 244 6.50 -15.83 7.76
C ASP A 244 5.90 -14.50 8.26
N PRO A 245 4.87 -13.99 7.57
CA PRO A 245 4.22 -12.75 7.97
C PRO A 245 3.51 -12.91 9.33
N HIS A 246 3.68 -11.95 10.23
CA HIS A 246 3.04 -11.94 11.54
C HIS A 246 2.46 -10.56 11.89
N LEU A 247 1.42 -10.56 12.72
CA LEU A 247 0.83 -9.32 13.24
C LEU A 247 1.64 -8.84 14.45
N ILE A 248 1.98 -7.55 14.50
CA ILE A 248 2.56 -6.95 15.74
C ILE A 248 1.56 -7.16 16.89
N PRO A 249 2.00 -7.71 18.04
CA PRO A 249 1.14 -7.88 19.19
C PRO A 249 0.56 -6.56 19.72
N TRP A 250 -0.66 -6.59 20.27
CA TRP A 250 -1.23 -5.45 20.97
C TRP A 250 -0.43 -5.15 22.25
N GLY A 251 -0.19 -3.87 22.50
CA GLY A 251 0.52 -3.44 23.72
C GLY A 251 2.03 -3.64 23.66
N ASP A 252 2.59 -3.95 22.48
CA ASP A 252 4.03 -3.94 22.29
C ASP A 252 4.54 -2.51 22.48
N VAL A 253 5.29 -2.29 23.58
CA VAL A 253 5.76 -0.96 24.00
C VAL A 253 7.02 -0.50 23.28
N GLY A 254 7.45 -1.20 22.31
CA GLY A 254 8.61 -0.87 21.49
C GLY A 254 8.80 -1.90 20.42
N TYR A 255 9.52 -1.54 19.44
CA TYR A 255 9.99 -2.44 18.39
C TYR A 255 11.27 -3.16 18.88
N ALA A 256 11.24 -3.56 20.16
CA ALA A 256 12.33 -4.34 20.73
C ALA A 256 12.28 -5.74 20.12
N GLY A 257 13.13 -5.98 19.15
CA GLY A 257 13.47 -7.31 18.69
C GLY A 257 14.67 -7.83 19.47
#